data_0e4a2578b4bc11fa3e313bd20bff88c6
#
_entry.id   0e4a2578b4bc11fa3e313bd20bff88c6
#
_cell.length_a   1.000
_cell.length_b   1.000
_cell.length_c   1.000
_cell.angle_alpha   90.00
_cell.angle_beta   90.00
_cell.angle_gamma   90.00
#
_symmetry.space_group_name_H-M   'P 1'
#
loop_
_entity.id
_entity.type
_entity.pdbx_description
1 polymer ?
#
loop_
_entity_poly.entity_id
_entity_poly.type
_entity_poly.pdbx_seq_one_letter_code
_entity_poly.pdbx_strand_id
1 'polypeptide(L)'
;MSKNTDHALISKILVAVDGSETSSKAAEMAIDLAEKHGADLIALYIVAPNINFSQAFYFAQENGQKIVDEVKNEALAKNLNVQTEVLMDVGAVSKAIVEYAEKNNIDLIVLGTRGISGIKRMLLGSTASGVVTHSHCPVIVVK
;
A
#
# COMPACT_ATOMS: atom_id res chain seq x y z
N MET A 1 -30.54 12.17 3.25
CA MET A 1 -30.00 11.96 3.27
C MET A 1 -29.33 11.90 3.12
N SER A 2 -29.26 11.83 3.04
CA SER A 2 -28.55 11.86 2.83
C SER A 2 -27.95 11.29 2.46
N LYS A 3 -28.22 11.06 2.29
CA LYS A 3 -27.67 10.00 1.67
C LYS A 3 -26.58 10.25 0.76
N ASN A 4 -26.57 11.23 -0.03
CA ASN A 4 -25.47 11.61 -0.86
C ASN A 4 -24.24 11.93 -0.08
N THR A 5 -24.43 12.44 1.09
CA THR A 5 -23.32 12.72 1.98
C THR A 5 -22.67 11.43 2.47
N ASP A 6 -23.39 10.32 2.34
CA ASP A 6 -22.85 9.03 2.76
C ASP A 6 -22.01 8.39 1.70
N HIS A 7 -22.04 8.91 0.47
CA HIS A 7 -21.26 8.36 -0.61
C HIS A 7 -19.95 9.08 -0.75
N ALA A 8 -19.08 8.85 0.22
CA ALA A 8 -17.71 9.33 0.09
C ALA A 8 -17.10 8.64 -1.11
N LEU A 9 -16.58 9.41 -2.05
CA LEU A 9 -15.89 8.85 -3.21
C LEU A 9 -14.70 8.02 -2.78
N ILE A 10 -14.03 8.44 -1.73
CA ILE A 10 -12.89 7.75 -1.17
C ILE A 10 -13.23 7.39 0.27
N SER A 11 -13.61 6.14 0.50
CA SER A 11 -13.93 5.66 1.83
C SER A 11 -12.97 4.60 2.32
N LYS A 12 -12.18 4.00 1.43
CA LYS A 12 -11.26 2.94 1.80
C LYS A 12 -9.99 3.04 0.95
N ILE A 13 -8.89 3.30 1.62
CA ILE A 13 -7.60 3.54 0.96
C ILE A 13 -6.63 2.41 1.28
N LEU A 14 -5.92 1.95 0.27
CA LEU A 14 -4.84 0.99 0.41
C LEU A 14 -3.52 1.67 0.10
N VAL A 15 -2.56 1.60 1.03
CA VAL A 15 -1.20 2.01 0.72
C VAL A 15 -0.31 0.78 0.71
N ALA A 16 0.36 0.56 -0.42
CA ALA A 16 1.31 -0.55 -0.56
C ALA A 16 2.70 -0.01 -0.26
N VAL A 17 3.35 -0.62 0.72
CA VAL A 17 4.65 -0.13 1.21
C VAL A 17 5.70 -1.24 1.09
N ASP A 18 6.94 -0.84 0.85
CA ASP A 18 8.06 -1.79 0.72
C ASP A 18 9.31 -1.34 1.46
N GLY A 19 9.22 -0.25 2.24
CA GLY A 19 10.35 0.27 2.98
C GLY A 19 11.21 1.27 2.21
N SER A 20 10.88 1.53 0.95
CA SER A 20 11.63 2.51 0.15
C SER A 20 11.26 3.94 0.56
N GLU A 21 12.06 4.89 0.11
CA GLU A 21 11.82 6.30 0.39
C GLU A 21 10.51 6.79 -0.21
N THR A 22 10.23 6.41 -1.46
CA THR A 22 8.97 6.83 -2.08
C THR A 22 7.77 6.16 -1.44
N SER A 23 7.95 4.94 -0.93
CA SER A 23 6.91 4.25 -0.19
C SER A 23 6.58 4.96 1.12
N SER A 24 7.60 5.52 1.80
CA SER A 24 7.36 6.31 3.00
C SER A 24 6.56 7.57 2.69
N LYS A 25 6.89 8.22 1.58
CA LYS A 25 6.12 9.39 1.13
C LYS A 25 4.70 9.02 0.77
N ALA A 26 4.52 7.84 0.16
CA ALA A 26 3.18 7.34 -0.16
C ALA A 26 2.37 7.11 1.11
N ALA A 27 3.00 6.58 2.15
CA ALA A 27 2.33 6.38 3.43
C ALA A 27 1.88 7.70 4.04
N GLU A 28 2.74 8.72 4.01
CA GLU A 28 2.38 10.05 4.51
C GLU A 28 1.18 10.60 3.76
N MET A 29 1.17 10.49 2.44
CA MET A 29 0.05 10.98 1.64
C MET A 29 -1.22 10.20 1.92
N ALA A 30 -1.13 8.88 2.03
CA ALA A 30 -2.31 8.05 2.31
C ALA A 30 -2.92 8.39 3.66
N ILE A 31 -2.08 8.61 4.68
CA ILE A 31 -2.54 9.01 6.01
C ILE A 31 -3.26 10.35 5.95
N ASP A 32 -2.66 11.31 5.25
CA ASP A 32 -3.25 12.63 5.10
C ASP A 32 -4.63 12.57 4.40
N LEU A 33 -4.70 11.79 3.33
CA LEU A 33 -5.96 11.62 2.61
C LEU A 33 -7.00 10.91 3.45
N ALA A 34 -6.60 9.86 4.16
CA ALA A 34 -7.53 9.13 5.02
C ALA A 34 -8.09 10.04 6.11
N GLU A 35 -7.25 10.86 6.70
CA GLU A 35 -7.67 11.80 7.73
C GLU A 35 -8.67 12.81 7.18
N LYS A 36 -8.36 13.39 6.03
CA LYS A 36 -9.20 14.43 5.43
C LYS A 36 -10.53 13.92 4.93
N HIS A 37 -10.57 12.69 4.44
CA HIS A 37 -11.79 12.12 3.88
C HIS A 37 -12.56 11.25 4.86
N GLY A 38 -12.01 11.04 6.05
CA GLY A 38 -12.64 10.12 7.00
C GLY A 38 -12.63 8.69 6.46
N ALA A 39 -11.59 8.32 5.72
CA ALA A 39 -11.51 7.02 5.09
C ALA A 39 -10.77 6.01 5.97
N ASP A 40 -11.11 4.75 5.81
CA ASP A 40 -10.34 3.67 6.40
C ASP A 40 -9.04 3.50 5.62
N LEU A 41 -7.97 3.14 6.31
CA LEU A 41 -6.67 2.97 5.68
C LEU A 41 -6.11 1.60 6.00
N ILE A 42 -5.62 0.92 4.97
CA ILE A 42 -4.94 -0.36 5.10
C ILE A 42 -3.52 -0.19 4.58
N ALA A 43 -2.54 -0.60 5.37
CA ALA A 43 -1.15 -0.64 4.96
C ALA A 43 -0.79 -2.09 4.64
N LEU A 44 -0.33 -2.33 3.42
CA LEU A 44 -0.07 -3.66 2.89
C LEU A 44 1.39 -3.81 2.49
N TYR A 45 1.99 -4.91 2.92
CA TYR A 45 3.31 -5.32 2.48
C TYR A 45 3.21 -6.71 1.84
N ILE A 46 3.81 -6.87 0.67
CA ILE A 46 3.82 -8.15 -0.02
C ILE A 46 5.22 -8.77 0.08
N VAL A 47 5.29 -9.96 0.65
CA VAL A 47 6.55 -10.71 0.72
C VAL A 47 6.84 -11.30 -0.65
N ALA A 48 8.04 -11.02 -1.15
CA ALA A 48 8.42 -11.41 -2.51
C ALA A 48 8.51 -12.93 -2.65
N PRO A 49 8.13 -13.46 -3.80
CA PRO A 49 7.99 -14.91 -3.99
C PRO A 49 9.29 -15.67 -4.19
N ASN A 50 10.40 -15.00 -4.40
CA ASN A 50 11.68 -15.70 -4.65
C ASN A 50 12.39 -16.11 -3.37
N ILE A 51 11.75 -15.92 -2.22
CA ILE A 51 12.30 -16.36 -0.95
C ILE A 51 11.75 -17.74 -0.67
N ASN A 52 12.61 -18.74 -0.75
CA ASN A 52 12.16 -20.13 -0.66
C ASN A 52 12.71 -20.88 0.54
N PHE A 53 13.34 -20.22 1.48
CA PHE A 53 13.85 -20.86 2.69
C PHE A 53 13.21 -20.26 3.92
N SER A 54 12.92 -21.11 4.88
CA SER A 54 12.19 -20.71 6.07
C SER A 54 12.81 -19.51 6.78
N GLN A 55 14.12 -19.50 6.89
CA GLN A 55 14.81 -18.44 7.60
C GLN A 55 14.68 -17.09 6.89
N ALA A 56 14.90 -17.08 5.58
CA ALA A 56 14.76 -15.88 4.77
C ALA A 56 13.30 -15.41 4.76
N PHE A 57 12.37 -16.35 4.74
CA PHE A 57 10.95 -16.05 4.76
C PHE A 57 10.54 -15.36 6.08
N TYR A 58 10.98 -15.92 7.21
CA TYR A 58 10.69 -15.31 8.51
C TYR A 58 11.27 -13.91 8.61
N PHE A 59 12.49 -13.73 8.11
CA PHE A 59 13.13 -12.43 8.14
C PHE A 59 12.34 -11.40 7.30
N ALA A 60 11.90 -11.82 6.12
CA ALA A 60 11.12 -10.95 5.24
C ALA A 60 9.76 -10.61 5.87
N GLN A 61 9.14 -11.58 6.52
CA GLN A 61 7.87 -11.36 7.21
C GLN A 61 8.02 -10.38 8.36
N GLU A 62 9.05 -10.55 9.17
CA GLU A 62 9.32 -9.63 10.28
C GLU A 62 9.61 -8.23 9.78
N ASN A 63 10.39 -8.13 8.71
CA ASN A 63 10.71 -6.84 8.11
C ASN A 63 9.45 -6.16 7.58
N GLY A 64 8.59 -6.93 6.92
CA GLY A 64 7.32 -6.41 6.42
C GLY A 64 6.42 -5.92 7.55
N GLN A 65 6.36 -6.68 8.64
CA GLN A 65 5.57 -6.28 9.80
C GLN A 65 6.08 -4.97 10.39
N LYS A 66 7.38 -4.80 10.48
CA LYS A 66 7.96 -3.54 10.94
C LYS A 66 7.55 -2.37 10.07
N ILE A 67 7.59 -2.58 8.76
CA ILE A 67 7.27 -1.53 7.79
C ILE A 67 5.83 -1.09 7.92
N VAL A 68 4.89 -2.05 7.99
CA VAL A 68 3.47 -1.67 8.13
C VAL A 68 3.19 -1.12 9.52
N ASP A 69 3.89 -1.57 10.55
CA ASP A 69 3.73 -1.05 11.90
C ASP A 69 4.20 0.41 11.98
N GLU A 70 5.22 0.78 11.23
CA GLU A 70 5.66 2.17 11.17
C GLU A 70 4.55 3.06 10.61
N VAL A 71 3.86 2.59 9.59
CA VAL A 71 2.72 3.33 9.04
C VAL A 71 1.62 3.46 10.09
N LYS A 72 1.33 2.36 10.78
CA LYS A 72 0.32 2.36 11.82
C LYS A 72 0.65 3.35 12.93
N ASN A 73 1.89 3.37 13.38
CA ASN A 73 2.32 4.27 14.45
C ASN A 73 2.24 5.73 14.02
N GLU A 74 2.63 6.01 12.79
CA GLU A 74 2.53 7.35 12.23
C GLU A 74 1.08 7.82 12.19
N ALA A 75 0.18 6.94 11.77
CA ALA A 75 -1.24 7.25 11.71
C ALA A 75 -1.85 7.43 13.09
N LEU A 76 -1.42 6.63 14.07
CA LEU A 76 -1.92 6.75 15.43
C LEU A 76 -1.61 8.10 16.05
N ALA A 77 -0.49 8.70 15.68
CA ALA A 77 -0.13 10.04 16.14
C ALA A 77 -1.16 11.08 15.69
N LYS A 78 -1.94 10.76 14.66
CA LYS A 78 -3.02 11.61 14.16
C LYS A 78 -4.40 11.06 14.51
N ASN A 79 -4.46 10.14 15.48
CA ASN A 79 -5.70 9.50 15.93
C ASN A 79 -6.42 8.74 14.81
N LEU A 80 -5.65 8.18 13.89
CA LEU A 80 -6.19 7.41 12.78
C LEU A 80 -5.81 5.94 12.96
N ASN A 81 -6.82 5.06 12.93
CA ASN A 81 -6.59 3.63 12.99
C ASN A 81 -6.25 3.10 11.60
N VAL A 82 -5.22 2.28 11.54
CA VAL A 82 -4.78 1.66 10.30
C VAL A 82 -4.77 0.15 10.48
N GLN A 83 -5.39 -0.55 9.54
CA GLN A 83 -5.29 -1.99 9.45
C GLN A 83 -3.98 -2.33 8.74
N THR A 84 -3.25 -3.30 9.25
CA THR A 84 -1.99 -3.71 8.63
C THR A 84 -2.10 -5.14 8.12
N GLU A 85 -1.47 -5.39 6.96
CA GLU A 85 -1.45 -6.71 6.34
C GLU A 85 -0.08 -6.99 5.77
N VAL A 86 0.40 -8.19 6.04
CA VAL A 86 1.63 -8.71 5.42
C VAL A 86 1.23 -10.02 4.73
N LEU A 87 1.30 -10.02 3.39
CA LEU A 87 0.88 -11.16 2.61
C LEU A 87 2.05 -11.74 1.84
N MET A 88 2.03 -13.05 1.66
CA MET A 88 2.96 -13.71 0.76
C MET A 88 2.22 -14.08 -0.51
N ASP A 89 2.84 -13.83 -1.66
CA ASP A 89 2.28 -14.20 -2.93
C ASP A 89 3.37 -14.75 -3.82
N VAL A 90 3.04 -15.78 -4.61
CA VAL A 90 4.00 -16.42 -5.50
C VAL A 90 4.05 -15.76 -6.87
N GLY A 91 3.18 -14.82 -7.15
CA GLY A 91 3.15 -14.10 -8.41
C GLY A 91 3.84 -12.75 -8.31
N ALA A 92 3.51 -11.88 -9.26
CA ALA A 92 4.04 -10.52 -9.26
C ALA A 92 3.43 -9.72 -8.12
N VAL A 93 4.24 -8.85 -7.51
CA VAL A 93 3.78 -8.01 -6.41
C VAL A 93 2.60 -7.13 -6.85
N SER A 94 2.67 -6.56 -8.05
CA SER A 94 1.59 -5.72 -8.57
C SER A 94 0.26 -6.47 -8.66
N LYS A 95 0.32 -7.73 -9.07
CA LYS A 95 -0.89 -8.56 -9.16
C LYS A 95 -1.48 -8.79 -7.78
N ALA A 96 -0.65 -9.08 -6.80
CA ALA A 96 -1.11 -9.28 -5.43
C ALA A 96 -1.80 -8.03 -4.88
N ILE A 97 -1.24 -6.86 -5.16
CA ILE A 97 -1.81 -5.60 -4.71
C ILE A 97 -3.18 -5.38 -5.35
N VAL A 98 -3.26 -5.57 -6.66
CA VAL A 98 -4.52 -5.36 -7.39
C VAL A 98 -5.60 -6.33 -6.91
N GLU A 99 -5.25 -7.59 -6.72
CA GLU A 99 -6.22 -8.59 -6.23
C GLU A 99 -6.68 -8.27 -4.82
N TYR A 100 -5.78 -7.85 -3.96
CA TYR A 100 -6.15 -7.45 -2.61
C TYR A 100 -7.11 -6.27 -2.64
N ALA A 101 -6.82 -5.29 -3.49
CA ALA A 101 -7.67 -4.11 -3.60
C ALA A 101 -9.08 -4.47 -4.07
N GLU A 102 -9.20 -5.38 -5.04
CA GLU A 102 -10.50 -5.81 -5.51
C GLU A 102 -11.29 -6.54 -4.42
N LYS A 103 -10.63 -7.48 -3.75
CA LYS A 103 -11.29 -8.28 -2.70
C LYS A 103 -11.75 -7.44 -1.53
N ASN A 104 -11.07 -6.35 -1.26
CA ASN A 104 -11.36 -5.53 -0.09
C ASN A 104 -12.08 -4.23 -0.42
N ASN A 105 -12.57 -4.11 -1.64
CA ASN A 105 -13.36 -2.95 -2.07
C ASN A 105 -12.63 -1.62 -1.85
N ILE A 106 -11.37 -1.61 -2.23
CA ILE A 106 -10.53 -0.41 -2.11
C ILE A 106 -10.96 0.63 -3.14
N ASP A 107 -11.07 1.88 -2.72
CA ASP A 107 -11.46 3.00 -3.57
C ASP A 107 -10.26 3.75 -4.14
N LEU A 108 -9.11 3.61 -3.53
CA LEU A 108 -7.90 4.33 -3.93
C LEU A 108 -6.68 3.54 -3.49
N ILE A 109 -5.76 3.34 -4.41
CA ILE A 109 -4.46 2.74 -4.10
C ILE A 109 -3.41 3.85 -4.13
N VAL A 110 -2.55 3.89 -3.11
CA VAL A 110 -1.43 4.83 -3.04
C VAL A 110 -0.14 4.01 -2.94
N LEU A 111 0.85 4.34 -3.76
CA LEU A 111 2.13 3.65 -3.68
C LEU A 111 3.24 4.55 -4.23
N GLY A 112 4.49 4.18 -3.95
CA GLY A 112 5.65 4.92 -4.45
C GLY A 112 5.98 4.56 -5.88
N THR A 113 6.72 5.43 -6.54
CA THR A 113 7.10 5.23 -7.96
C THR A 113 8.11 4.12 -8.14
N ARG A 114 8.95 3.86 -7.13
CA ARG A 114 10.06 2.92 -7.23
C ARG A 114 10.14 2.10 -5.96
N GLY A 115 10.62 0.86 -6.13
CA GLY A 115 10.88 0.03 -4.99
C GLY A 115 12.27 0.29 -4.40
N ILE A 116 12.72 -0.63 -3.56
CA ILE A 116 13.99 -0.52 -2.85
C ILE A 116 15.17 -0.43 -3.82
N SER A 117 15.09 -1.10 -4.96
CA SER A 117 16.17 -1.11 -5.93
C SER A 117 16.43 0.28 -6.52
N GLY A 118 15.41 1.12 -6.60
CA GLY A 118 15.55 2.54 -6.86
C GLY A 118 16.37 2.95 -8.07
N ILE A 119 16.03 2.45 -9.25
CA ILE A 119 16.72 2.87 -10.46
C ILE A 119 16.24 4.27 -10.82
N LYS A 120 17.11 5.25 -10.67
CA LYS A 120 16.73 6.66 -10.75
C LYS A 120 16.18 7.09 -12.12
N ARG A 121 16.57 6.39 -13.17
CA ARG A 121 16.13 6.77 -14.52
C ARG A 121 14.73 6.28 -14.87
N MET A 122 14.20 5.35 -14.08
CA MET A 122 12.86 4.84 -14.32
C MET A 122 11.84 5.81 -13.75
N LEU A 123 10.86 6.15 -14.57
CA LEU A 123 9.74 6.98 -14.10
C LEU A 123 8.83 6.19 -13.18
N LEU A 124 8.58 4.93 -13.52
CA LEU A 124 7.78 4.03 -12.72
C LEU A 124 8.48 2.70 -12.58
N GLY A 125 8.53 2.16 -11.38
CA GLY A 125 8.99 0.81 -11.15
C GLY A 125 7.97 -0.20 -11.69
N SER A 126 8.38 -1.46 -11.73
CA SER A 126 7.52 -2.53 -12.27
C SER A 126 6.25 -2.68 -11.47
N THR A 127 6.33 -2.57 -10.14
CA THR A 127 5.15 -2.69 -9.28
C THR A 127 4.17 -1.56 -9.53
N ALA A 128 4.66 -0.32 -9.51
CA ALA A 128 3.79 0.84 -9.75
C ALA A 128 3.16 0.77 -11.14
N SER A 129 3.96 0.42 -12.15
CA SER A 129 3.47 0.29 -13.52
C SER A 129 2.38 -0.77 -13.64
N GLY A 130 2.58 -1.91 -12.99
CA GLY A 130 1.58 -2.98 -13.01
C GLY A 130 0.30 -2.59 -12.32
N VAL A 131 0.40 -1.92 -11.17
CA VAL A 131 -0.79 -1.47 -10.44
C VAL A 131 -1.57 -0.45 -11.25
N VAL A 132 -0.88 0.55 -11.83
CA VAL A 132 -1.54 1.57 -12.67
C VAL A 132 -2.27 0.91 -13.83
N THR A 133 -1.63 -0.06 -14.47
CA THR A 133 -2.19 -0.71 -15.64
C THR A 133 -3.42 -1.57 -15.32
N HIS A 134 -3.39 -2.29 -14.21
CA HIS A 134 -4.39 -3.31 -13.93
C HIS A 134 -5.38 -2.98 -12.82
N SER A 135 -5.23 -1.86 -12.14
CA SER A 135 -6.11 -1.50 -11.05
C SER A 135 -7.54 -1.22 -11.54
N HIS A 136 -8.51 -1.61 -10.72
CA HIS A 136 -9.92 -1.31 -10.96
C HIS A 136 -10.33 0.05 -10.37
N CYS A 137 -9.45 0.68 -9.63
CA CYS A 137 -9.75 1.94 -8.93
C CYS A 137 -8.66 2.96 -9.21
N PRO A 138 -8.88 4.22 -8.86
CA PRO A 138 -7.85 5.27 -8.98
C PRO A 138 -6.57 4.91 -8.23
N VAL A 139 -5.45 5.34 -8.78
CA VAL A 139 -4.13 5.08 -8.22
C VAL A 139 -3.36 6.38 -8.14
N ILE A 140 -2.80 6.65 -6.97
CA ILE A 140 -1.85 7.76 -6.80
C ILE A 140 -0.46 7.16 -6.69
N VAL A 141 0.44 7.64 -7.54
CA VAL A 141 1.84 7.22 -7.52
C VAL A 141 2.67 8.38 -7.01
N VAL A 142 3.38 8.16 -5.92
CA VAL A 142 4.14 9.21 -5.23
C VAL A 142 5.61 9.11 -5.61
N LYS A 143 6.18 10.24 -6.06
CA LYS A 143 7.59 10.33 -6.44
C LYS A 143 8.47 10.65 -5.26
#